data_417cf09d972eb755eee7bfe7a4082634
#
_entry.id   417cf09d972eb755eee7bfe7a4082634
#
_cell.length_a   1.000
_cell.length_b   1.000
_cell.length_c   1.000
_cell.angle_alpha   90.00
_cell.angle_beta   90.00
_cell.angle_gamma   90.00
#
_symmetry.space_group_name_H-M   'P 1'
#
loop_
_entity.id
_entity.type
_entity.pdbx_description
1 polymer ?
#
loop_
_entity_poly.entity_id
_entity_poly.type
_entity_poly.pdbx_seq_one_letter_code
_entity_poly.pdbx_strand_id
1 'polypeptide(L)'
;LALTLPHVAHMPALAAKLDVLLFDIQGVGSAWYPFQYSMSWALEACALAGIPFIVLDRPNPLGGRVVEGPLLDPRGIFRHALPLRHGMTYGELATMWNQTEGYGADLTVIRMQGWRRGMPWDDTGLLWVMPSPNMGTLETALVYPGQCLFERMNVSEGRGTTKPFLMVGAPWVDAEKAAADLNGRGIPGAVFRPAHFIPRIDAGSPNPRGKPLNQMC
;
A
#
# COMPACT_ATOMS: atom_id res chain seq x y z
N LEU A 1 7.11 -11.66 -3.51
CA LEU A 1 6.30 -12.78 -3.00
C LEU A 1 5.22 -12.19 -2.11
N ALA A 2 3.95 -12.22 -2.54
CA ALA A 2 2.85 -11.92 -1.63
C ALA A 2 2.74 -13.08 -0.64
N LEU A 3 3.12 -12.87 0.60
CA LEU A 3 2.94 -13.85 1.64
C LEU A 3 1.43 -13.94 1.95
N THR A 4 0.83 -15.07 1.67
CA THR A 4 -0.54 -15.39 2.07
C THR A 4 -0.56 -15.96 3.49
N LEU A 5 -1.67 -15.88 4.20
CA LEU A 5 -1.82 -16.40 5.57
C LEU A 5 -1.25 -17.82 5.79
N PRO A 6 -1.39 -18.79 4.86
CA PRO A 6 -0.78 -20.10 5.02
C PRO A 6 0.76 -20.09 5.05
N HIS A 7 1.41 -19.12 4.38
CA HIS A 7 2.87 -19.00 4.40
C HIS A 7 3.41 -18.46 5.73
N VAL A 8 2.61 -17.68 6.45
CA VAL A 8 2.99 -17.10 7.75
C VAL A 8 3.24 -18.18 8.80
N ALA A 9 2.43 -19.22 8.82
CA ALA A 9 2.57 -20.32 9.78
C ALA A 9 3.92 -21.07 9.68
N HIS A 10 4.58 -21.00 8.51
CA HIS A 10 5.87 -21.62 8.26
C HIS A 10 7.07 -20.67 8.37
N MET A 11 6.82 -19.38 8.59
CA MET A 11 7.88 -18.38 8.63
C MET A 11 8.93 -18.61 9.71
N PRO A 12 8.58 -19.00 10.96
CA PRO A 12 9.61 -19.29 11.96
C PRO A 12 10.54 -20.42 11.57
N ALA A 13 10.03 -21.49 10.94
CA ALA A 13 10.84 -22.60 10.47
C ALA A 13 11.72 -22.24 9.25
N LEU A 14 11.30 -21.27 8.44
CA LEU A 14 12.11 -20.72 7.35
C LEU A 14 13.17 -19.78 7.91
N ALA A 15 12.81 -18.92 8.85
CA ALA A 15 13.71 -17.98 9.51
C ALA A 15 14.86 -18.73 10.21
N ALA A 16 14.58 -19.81 10.91
CA ALA A 16 15.60 -20.64 11.59
C ALA A 16 16.68 -21.24 10.67
N LYS A 17 16.52 -21.12 9.36
CA LYS A 17 17.52 -21.57 8.35
C LYS A 17 18.39 -20.41 7.83
N LEU A 18 18.21 -19.22 8.36
CA LEU A 18 18.89 -18.01 7.93
C LEU A 18 19.81 -17.51 9.06
N ASP A 19 20.90 -16.88 8.68
CA ASP A 19 21.78 -16.16 9.63
C ASP A 19 21.25 -14.74 9.90
N VAL A 20 20.53 -14.16 8.94
CA VAL A 20 19.96 -12.82 9.01
C VAL A 20 18.84 -12.67 7.97
N LEU A 21 17.83 -11.85 8.26
CA LEU A 21 16.81 -11.49 7.27
C LEU A 21 16.87 -9.99 7.01
N LEU A 22 17.02 -9.64 5.72
CA LEU A 22 17.00 -8.25 5.24
C LEU A 22 15.62 -7.93 4.64
N PHE A 23 15.05 -6.80 5.04
CA PHE A 23 13.82 -6.29 4.46
C PHE A 23 14.10 -4.99 3.69
N ASP A 24 13.95 -5.05 2.35
CA ASP A 24 14.24 -3.94 1.42
C ASP A 24 13.09 -3.79 0.42
N ILE A 25 11.90 -3.46 0.92
CA ILE A 25 10.69 -3.33 0.09
C ILE A 25 10.17 -1.90 0.18
N GLN A 26 9.79 -1.30 -0.96
CA GLN A 26 9.16 0.01 -1.02
C GLN A 26 7.70 -0.07 -0.60
N GLY A 27 7.32 0.69 0.42
CA GLY A 27 5.93 0.94 0.80
C GLY A 27 5.31 2.10 0.04
N VAL A 28 3.98 2.20 0.12
CA VAL A 28 3.22 3.31 -0.50
C VAL A 28 2.55 4.24 0.53
N GLY A 29 2.85 4.08 1.81
CA GLY A 29 2.35 4.96 2.88
C GLY A 29 0.88 4.76 3.25
N SER A 30 0.25 3.69 2.79
CA SER A 30 -1.15 3.38 3.03
C SER A 30 -1.32 2.06 3.80
N ALA A 31 -2.24 2.06 4.77
CA ALA A 31 -2.57 0.86 5.55
C ALA A 31 -3.15 -0.28 4.69
N TRP A 32 -3.72 0.02 3.51
CA TRP A 32 -4.20 -1.00 2.58
C TRP A 32 -3.09 -1.85 1.97
N TYR A 33 -1.83 -1.34 1.96
CA TYR A 33 -0.74 -1.99 1.24
C TYR A 33 -0.12 -3.11 2.08
N PRO A 34 -0.12 -4.37 1.63
CA PRO A 34 0.10 -5.53 2.51
C PRO A 34 1.55 -5.75 2.95
N PHE A 35 2.55 -5.16 2.28
CA PHE A 35 3.96 -5.47 2.55
C PHE A 35 4.43 -5.09 3.95
N GLN A 36 3.83 -4.06 4.55
CA GLN A 36 4.10 -3.71 5.94
C GLN A 36 3.70 -4.83 6.91
N TYR A 37 2.61 -5.52 6.64
CA TYR A 37 2.18 -6.66 7.46
C TYR A 37 3.04 -7.89 7.22
N SER A 38 3.51 -8.10 5.98
CA SER A 38 4.52 -9.11 5.68
C SER A 38 5.81 -8.85 6.47
N MET A 39 6.22 -7.57 6.60
CA MET A 39 7.35 -7.18 7.44
C MET A 39 7.09 -7.51 8.92
N SER A 40 5.91 -7.20 9.44
CA SER A 40 5.58 -7.49 10.83
C SER A 40 5.62 -9.00 11.14
N TRP A 41 5.10 -9.84 10.24
CA TRP A 41 5.19 -11.29 10.40
C TRP A 41 6.64 -11.81 10.30
N ALA A 42 7.44 -11.23 9.39
CA ALA A 42 8.84 -11.59 9.28
C ALA A 42 9.64 -11.19 10.53
N LEU A 43 9.36 -10.02 11.09
CA LEU A 43 9.96 -9.53 12.33
C LEU A 43 9.69 -10.46 13.50
N GLU A 44 8.42 -10.85 13.71
CA GLU A 44 8.03 -11.81 14.74
C GLU A 44 8.69 -13.19 14.53
N ALA A 45 8.71 -13.66 13.28
CA ALA A 45 9.34 -14.95 12.97
C ALA A 45 10.83 -14.95 13.25
N CYS A 46 11.53 -13.85 12.97
CA CYS A 46 12.95 -13.69 13.30
C CYS A 46 13.18 -13.65 14.83
N ALA A 47 12.30 -12.96 15.56
CA ALA A 47 12.34 -12.97 17.02
C ALA A 47 12.22 -14.39 17.59
N LEU A 48 11.24 -15.15 17.12
CA LEU A 48 11.02 -16.54 17.54
C LEU A 48 12.17 -17.49 17.16
N ALA A 49 12.84 -17.21 16.04
CA ALA A 49 13.98 -17.98 15.57
C ALA A 49 15.33 -17.53 16.18
N GLY A 50 15.36 -16.40 16.88
CA GLY A 50 16.56 -15.82 17.46
C GLY A 50 17.55 -15.30 16.42
N ILE A 51 17.09 -14.86 15.25
CA ILE A 51 17.94 -14.31 14.19
C ILE A 51 17.75 -12.79 14.02
N PRO A 52 18.81 -12.05 13.62
CA PRO A 52 18.71 -10.62 13.37
C PRO A 52 17.75 -10.29 12.23
N PHE A 53 16.98 -9.21 12.38
CA PHE A 53 16.13 -8.63 11.34
C PHE A 53 16.60 -7.22 11.02
N ILE A 54 16.95 -6.96 9.76
CA ILE A 54 17.47 -5.68 9.32
C ILE A 54 16.50 -5.05 8.32
N VAL A 55 16.02 -3.84 8.63
CA VAL A 55 15.22 -3.04 7.70
C VAL A 55 16.11 -2.01 7.02
N LEU A 56 16.20 -2.08 5.70
CA LEU A 56 16.77 -1.01 4.89
C LEU A 56 15.66 0.00 4.62
N ASP A 57 15.63 1.08 5.42
CA ASP A 57 14.49 2.00 5.44
C ASP A 57 14.38 2.79 4.14
N ARG A 58 13.14 3.07 3.71
CA ARG A 58 12.81 3.76 2.48
C ARG A 58 11.83 4.91 2.71
N PRO A 59 11.86 5.97 1.89
CA PRO A 59 10.94 7.09 2.03
C PRO A 59 9.48 6.63 1.94
N ASN A 60 8.64 7.20 2.81
CA ASN A 60 7.21 7.13 2.60
C ASN A 60 6.82 8.11 1.47
N PRO A 61 6.27 7.64 0.35
CA PRO A 61 6.00 8.50 -0.80
C PRO A 61 4.92 9.55 -0.54
N LEU A 62 4.07 9.32 0.48
CA LEU A 62 3.06 10.27 0.91
C LEU A 62 3.58 11.28 1.94
N GLY A 63 4.89 11.24 2.23
CA GLY A 63 5.52 11.99 3.31
C GLY A 63 5.15 11.46 4.69
N GLY A 64 5.68 12.09 5.75
CA GLY A 64 5.50 11.64 7.12
C GLY A 64 4.77 12.62 8.04
N ARG A 65 4.29 13.76 7.53
CA ARG A 65 3.66 14.81 8.36
C ARG A 65 2.16 14.63 8.52
N VAL A 66 1.51 14.02 7.55
CA VAL A 66 0.06 13.95 7.48
C VAL A 66 -0.38 12.53 7.78
N VAL A 67 -1.30 12.42 8.72
CA VAL A 67 -2.00 11.18 9.08
C VAL A 67 -3.49 11.41 8.81
N GLU A 68 -4.10 10.52 8.01
CA GLU A 68 -5.48 10.71 7.55
C GLU A 68 -6.24 9.39 7.48
N GLY A 69 -7.55 9.52 7.56
CA GLY A 69 -8.50 8.43 7.43
C GLY A 69 -8.71 7.64 8.74
N PRO A 70 -9.72 6.79 8.76
CA PRO A 70 -10.01 5.94 9.91
C PRO A 70 -8.91 4.92 10.15
N LEU A 71 -8.87 4.40 11.36
CA LEU A 71 -8.06 3.23 11.69
C LEU A 71 -8.61 2.01 10.96
N LEU A 72 -7.71 1.29 10.29
CA LEU A 72 -8.04 0.02 9.68
C LEU A 72 -8.22 -1.04 10.78
N ASP A 73 -9.32 -1.76 10.71
CA ASP A 73 -9.60 -2.85 11.64
C ASP A 73 -8.63 -4.02 11.38
N PRO A 74 -7.88 -4.46 12.40
CA PRO A 74 -6.91 -5.54 12.26
C PRO A 74 -7.62 -6.89 12.10
N ARG A 75 -7.90 -7.28 10.86
CA ARG A 75 -8.48 -8.58 10.49
C ARG A 75 -7.81 -9.18 9.26
N GLY A 76 -7.65 -10.48 9.24
CA GLY A 76 -7.07 -11.20 8.10
C GLY A 76 -5.61 -10.81 7.87
N ILE A 77 -5.33 -10.24 6.70
CA ILE A 77 -3.99 -9.77 6.34
C ILE A 77 -3.62 -8.45 7.02
N PHE A 78 -4.60 -7.68 7.49
CA PHE A 78 -4.38 -6.42 8.18
C PHE A 78 -4.14 -6.69 9.66
N ARG A 79 -2.89 -6.92 10.00
CA ARG A 79 -2.48 -7.39 11.32
C ARG A 79 -2.58 -6.32 12.41
N HIS A 80 -2.36 -5.06 12.05
CA HIS A 80 -2.30 -3.94 12.98
C HIS A 80 -3.25 -2.83 12.58
N ALA A 81 -3.82 -2.17 13.57
CA ALA A 81 -4.61 -0.97 13.35
C ALA A 81 -3.70 0.20 12.93
N LEU A 82 -3.91 0.69 11.73
CA LEU A 82 -3.21 1.85 11.18
C LEU A 82 -4.22 2.81 10.53
N PRO A 83 -4.00 4.14 10.61
CA PRO A 83 -4.72 5.09 9.78
C PRO A 83 -4.49 4.79 8.29
N LEU A 84 -5.47 5.03 7.44
CA LEU A 84 -5.35 4.75 6.00
C LEU A 84 -4.11 5.37 5.37
N ARG A 85 -3.77 6.61 5.76
CA ARG A 85 -2.48 7.25 5.51
C ARG A 85 -1.75 7.39 6.85
N HIS A 86 -0.75 6.57 7.09
CA HIS A 86 -0.14 6.44 8.42
C HIS A 86 1.08 7.34 8.66
N GLY A 87 1.66 7.93 7.61
CA GLY A 87 2.78 8.88 7.74
C GLY A 87 4.08 8.29 8.28
N MET A 88 4.24 6.97 8.30
CA MET A 88 5.42 6.29 8.84
C MET A 88 6.23 5.61 7.73
N THR A 89 7.54 5.47 7.93
CA THR A 89 8.40 4.61 7.13
C THR A 89 8.30 3.16 7.63
N TYR A 90 8.83 2.21 6.86
CA TYR A 90 8.86 0.81 7.31
C TYR A 90 9.79 0.59 8.50
N GLY A 91 10.89 1.32 8.58
CA GLY A 91 11.76 1.29 9.75
C GLY A 91 11.05 1.79 11.02
N GLU A 92 10.23 2.82 10.90
CA GLU A 92 9.41 3.34 12.00
C GLU A 92 8.31 2.35 12.40
N LEU A 93 7.61 1.73 11.43
CA LEU A 93 6.61 0.71 11.70
C LEU A 93 7.21 -0.52 12.38
N ALA A 94 8.36 -1.00 11.89
CA ALA A 94 9.06 -2.13 12.50
C ALA A 94 9.46 -1.84 13.95
N THR A 95 10.00 -0.64 14.21
CA THR A 95 10.37 -0.21 15.56
C THR A 95 9.17 -0.14 16.48
N MET A 96 8.10 0.49 16.01
CA MET A 96 6.85 0.61 16.77
C MET A 96 6.30 -0.77 17.12
N TRP A 97 6.11 -1.66 16.14
CA TRP A 97 5.53 -2.98 16.39
C TRP A 97 6.44 -3.88 17.24
N ASN A 98 7.76 -3.80 17.07
CA ASN A 98 8.67 -4.55 17.94
C ASN A 98 8.46 -4.20 19.43
N GLN A 99 8.15 -2.92 19.71
CA GLN A 99 7.87 -2.43 21.06
C GLN A 99 6.44 -2.71 21.51
N THR A 100 5.44 -2.32 20.69
CA THR A 100 4.03 -2.37 21.10
C THR A 100 3.46 -3.78 21.15
N GLU A 101 3.93 -4.67 20.26
CA GLU A 101 3.53 -6.08 20.26
C GLU A 101 4.46 -6.97 21.12
N GLY A 102 5.55 -6.40 21.63
CA GLY A 102 6.47 -7.13 22.49
C GLY A 102 7.21 -8.27 21.80
N TYR A 103 7.53 -8.16 20.50
CA TYR A 103 8.19 -9.25 19.77
C TYR A 103 9.57 -9.56 20.31
N GLY A 104 10.31 -8.56 20.82
CA GLY A 104 11.67 -8.74 21.32
C GLY A 104 12.67 -9.12 20.24
N ALA A 105 12.40 -8.75 18.98
CA ALA A 105 13.28 -9.05 17.86
C ALA A 105 14.59 -8.25 17.96
N ASP A 106 15.69 -8.88 17.55
CA ASP A 106 16.97 -8.21 17.29
C ASP A 106 16.84 -7.39 16.00
N LEU A 107 16.28 -6.19 16.13
CA LEU A 107 15.94 -5.29 15.03
C LEU A 107 17.01 -4.23 14.82
N THR A 108 17.55 -4.17 13.62
CA THR A 108 18.39 -3.06 13.15
C THR A 108 17.68 -2.31 12.04
N VAL A 109 17.53 -0.99 12.16
CA VAL A 109 17.01 -0.12 11.09
C VAL A 109 18.16 0.69 10.50
N ILE A 110 18.48 0.44 9.24
CA ILE A 110 19.41 1.24 8.46
C ILE A 110 18.67 2.47 7.96
N ARG A 111 18.92 3.59 8.60
CA ARG A 111 18.22 4.85 8.33
C ARG A 111 18.64 5.46 6.99
N MET A 112 17.69 6.09 6.33
CA MET A 112 17.95 6.92 5.14
C MET A 112 18.83 8.12 5.46
N GLN A 113 19.75 8.44 4.57
CA GLN A 113 20.54 9.68 4.65
C GLN A 113 19.78 10.81 3.97
N GLY A 114 19.69 11.98 4.62
CA GLY A 114 19.12 13.20 4.06
C GLY A 114 17.59 13.26 3.96
N TRP A 115 16.87 12.16 4.17
CA TRP A 115 15.42 12.19 4.18
C TRP A 115 14.87 12.93 5.41
N ARG A 116 13.83 13.70 5.17
CA ARG A 116 13.09 14.43 6.22
C ARG A 116 11.60 14.16 6.08
N ARG A 117 10.91 14.08 7.19
CA ARG A 117 9.48 13.76 7.27
C ARG A 117 8.57 14.60 6.37
N GLY A 118 8.95 15.84 6.10
CA GLY A 118 8.21 16.74 5.23
C GLY A 118 8.58 16.72 3.76
N MET A 119 9.54 15.86 3.35
CA MET A 119 9.93 15.74 1.94
C MET A 119 8.86 14.98 1.16
N PRO A 120 8.31 15.55 0.07
CA PRO A 120 7.60 14.79 -0.93
C PRO A 120 8.56 13.85 -1.66
N TRP A 121 8.03 12.84 -2.36
CA TRP A 121 8.87 11.86 -3.06
C TRP A 121 9.84 12.51 -4.06
N ASP A 122 9.36 13.48 -4.83
CA ASP A 122 10.14 14.14 -5.87
C ASP A 122 11.38 14.87 -5.34
N ASP A 123 11.34 15.36 -4.10
CA ASP A 123 12.48 15.99 -3.45
C ASP A 123 13.57 14.99 -3.02
N THR A 124 13.28 13.70 -3.04
CA THR A 124 14.25 12.65 -2.69
C THR A 124 15.27 12.39 -3.78
N GLY A 125 14.97 12.79 -5.03
CA GLY A 125 15.75 12.46 -6.21
C GLY A 125 15.73 10.98 -6.62
N LEU A 126 14.91 10.15 -5.94
CA LEU A 126 14.78 8.73 -6.24
C LEU A 126 13.79 8.50 -7.39
N LEU A 127 14.13 7.58 -8.26
CA LEU A 127 13.19 7.12 -9.30
C LEU A 127 12.07 6.30 -8.66
N TRP A 128 10.85 6.48 -9.16
CA TRP A 128 9.75 5.62 -8.78
C TRP A 128 9.93 4.24 -9.40
N VAL A 129 10.28 3.27 -8.58
CA VAL A 129 10.30 1.86 -8.97
C VAL A 129 8.98 1.25 -8.52
N MET A 130 8.19 0.80 -9.46
CA MET A 130 6.87 0.22 -9.27
C MET A 130 6.90 -0.95 -8.27
N PRO A 131 6.35 -0.79 -7.04
CA PRO A 131 6.42 -1.85 -6.04
C PRO A 131 5.44 -3.01 -6.31
N SER A 132 4.43 -2.78 -7.13
CA SER A 132 3.51 -3.82 -7.60
C SER A 132 2.86 -3.41 -8.93
N PRO A 133 2.29 -4.36 -9.71
CA PRO A 133 1.78 -4.08 -11.07
C PRO A 133 0.73 -2.96 -11.16
N ASN A 134 -0.07 -2.78 -10.12
CA ASN A 134 -1.10 -1.74 -10.09
C ASN A 134 -0.65 -0.46 -9.36
N MET A 135 0.65 -0.34 -9.08
CA MET A 135 1.25 0.83 -8.42
C MET A 135 2.32 1.46 -9.32
N GLY A 136 1.93 1.68 -10.59
CA GLY A 136 2.84 2.05 -11.67
C GLY A 136 3.47 3.43 -11.54
N THR A 137 2.79 4.38 -10.91
CA THR A 137 3.24 5.77 -10.79
C THR A 137 3.09 6.29 -9.37
N LEU A 138 3.83 7.36 -9.06
CA LEU A 138 3.69 8.08 -7.79
C LEU A 138 2.27 8.64 -7.61
N GLU A 139 1.64 9.14 -8.69
CA GLU A 139 0.27 9.66 -8.64
C GLU A 139 -0.72 8.56 -8.19
N THR A 140 -0.51 7.32 -8.63
CA THR A 140 -1.29 6.18 -8.15
C THR A 140 -1.12 6.01 -6.63
N ALA A 141 0.09 6.09 -6.11
CA ALA A 141 0.35 5.97 -4.67
C ALA A 141 -0.33 7.11 -3.88
N LEU A 142 -0.34 8.34 -4.43
CA LEU A 142 -0.97 9.51 -3.79
C LEU A 142 -2.48 9.35 -3.62
N VAL A 143 -3.17 8.78 -4.60
CA VAL A 143 -4.65 8.62 -4.53
C VAL A 143 -5.06 7.29 -3.90
N TYR A 144 -4.15 6.32 -3.81
CA TYR A 144 -4.43 4.95 -3.37
C TYR A 144 -5.13 4.85 -2.00
N PRO A 145 -4.77 5.62 -0.95
CA PRO A 145 -5.44 5.51 0.34
C PRO A 145 -6.95 5.72 0.27
N GLY A 146 -7.41 6.65 -0.56
CA GLY A 146 -8.84 6.90 -0.80
C GLY A 146 -9.44 5.98 -1.87
N GLN A 147 -8.76 5.80 -2.98
CA GLN A 147 -9.26 5.03 -4.12
C GLN A 147 -9.40 3.52 -3.83
N CYS A 148 -8.60 2.98 -2.91
CA CYS A 148 -8.72 1.59 -2.50
C CYS A 148 -10.07 1.26 -1.84
N LEU A 149 -10.80 2.26 -1.34
CA LEU A 149 -12.16 2.09 -0.82
C LEU A 149 -13.12 1.55 -1.88
N PHE A 150 -12.91 1.89 -3.15
CA PHE A 150 -13.74 1.40 -4.26
C PHE A 150 -13.49 -0.07 -4.61
N GLU A 151 -12.38 -0.67 -4.16
CA GLU A 151 -12.01 -2.04 -4.51
C GLU A 151 -13.07 -3.08 -4.12
N ARG A 152 -13.84 -2.79 -3.07
CA ARG A 152 -14.91 -3.68 -2.59
C ARG A 152 -16.31 -3.22 -2.99
N MET A 153 -16.42 -2.19 -3.80
CA MET A 153 -17.70 -1.68 -4.32
C MET A 153 -18.01 -2.28 -5.70
N ASN A 154 -19.20 -2.01 -6.21
CA ASN A 154 -19.64 -2.43 -7.55
C ASN A 154 -19.21 -1.46 -8.67
N VAL A 155 -18.14 -0.73 -8.47
CA VAL A 155 -17.48 0.14 -9.43
C VAL A 155 -16.06 -0.37 -9.72
N SER A 156 -15.50 -0.03 -10.88
CA SER A 156 -14.10 -0.29 -11.20
C SER A 156 -13.25 0.84 -10.62
N GLU A 157 -12.17 0.49 -9.95
CA GLU A 157 -11.12 1.41 -9.49
C GLU A 157 -9.97 1.54 -10.49
N GLY A 158 -10.22 1.17 -11.74
CA GLY A 158 -9.25 1.30 -12.84
C GLY A 158 -8.23 0.18 -12.95
N ARG A 159 -8.26 -0.87 -12.13
CA ARG A 159 -7.45 -2.08 -12.37
C ARG A 159 -7.81 -2.68 -13.71
N GLY A 160 -6.82 -3.20 -14.44
CA GLY A 160 -7.00 -3.67 -15.81
C GLY A 160 -6.97 -2.55 -16.87
N THR A 161 -6.63 -1.33 -16.46
CA THR A 161 -6.29 -0.20 -17.33
C THR A 161 -4.81 0.18 -17.16
N THR A 162 -4.34 1.12 -17.96
CA THR A 162 -2.99 1.71 -17.81
C THR A 162 -2.87 2.70 -16.64
N LYS A 163 -3.99 3.01 -15.97
CA LYS A 163 -4.05 3.98 -14.86
C LYS A 163 -4.87 3.45 -13.68
N PRO A 164 -4.42 2.35 -13.03
CA PRO A 164 -5.08 1.81 -11.85
C PRO A 164 -5.21 2.89 -10.77
N PHE A 165 -6.36 2.92 -10.10
CA PHE A 165 -6.72 3.88 -9.04
C PHE A 165 -6.81 5.36 -9.47
N LEU A 166 -6.38 5.70 -10.69
CA LEU A 166 -6.53 7.04 -11.24
C LEU A 166 -7.81 7.20 -12.08
N MET A 167 -8.52 6.10 -12.27
CA MET A 167 -9.80 6.04 -12.98
C MET A 167 -10.80 5.28 -12.13
N VAL A 168 -12.01 5.81 -12.03
CA VAL A 168 -13.13 5.17 -11.33
C VAL A 168 -14.36 5.25 -12.22
N GLY A 169 -15.09 4.14 -12.34
CA GLY A 169 -16.31 4.15 -13.15
C GLY A 169 -17.13 2.88 -13.02
N ALA A 170 -18.31 2.95 -13.59
CA ALA A 170 -19.23 1.82 -13.76
C ALA A 170 -20.14 2.09 -14.96
N PRO A 171 -20.76 1.06 -15.57
CA PRO A 171 -21.61 1.23 -16.76
C PRO A 171 -22.81 2.16 -16.60
N TRP A 172 -23.22 2.42 -15.37
CA TRP A 172 -24.34 3.29 -15.01
C TRP A 172 -23.92 4.70 -14.59
N VAL A 173 -22.60 5.02 -14.59
CA VAL A 173 -22.09 6.35 -14.23
C VAL A 173 -22.05 7.22 -15.48
N ASP A 174 -22.72 8.35 -15.43
CA ASP A 174 -22.57 9.43 -16.40
C ASP A 174 -21.27 10.18 -16.09
N ALA A 175 -20.25 10.00 -16.94
CA ALA A 175 -18.90 10.50 -16.70
C ALA A 175 -18.84 12.04 -16.72
N GLU A 176 -19.58 12.68 -17.63
CA GLU A 176 -19.62 14.13 -17.76
C GLU A 176 -20.27 14.77 -16.55
N LYS A 177 -21.41 14.25 -16.15
CA LYS A 177 -22.13 14.71 -14.97
C LYS A 177 -21.30 14.50 -13.71
N ALA A 178 -20.70 13.32 -13.53
CA ALA A 178 -19.88 13.02 -12.37
C ALA A 178 -18.67 13.96 -12.26
N ALA A 179 -17.97 14.21 -13.38
CA ALA A 179 -16.83 15.13 -13.40
C ALA A 179 -17.27 16.57 -13.09
N ALA A 180 -18.39 17.02 -13.65
CA ALA A 180 -18.95 18.36 -13.37
C ALA A 180 -19.32 18.52 -11.90
N ASP A 181 -20.04 17.54 -11.32
CA ASP A 181 -20.48 17.56 -9.92
C ASP A 181 -19.28 17.57 -8.95
N LEU A 182 -18.25 16.78 -9.24
CA LEU A 182 -17.04 16.71 -8.41
C LEU A 182 -16.20 17.98 -8.51
N ASN A 183 -16.02 18.56 -9.71
CA ASN A 183 -15.33 19.83 -9.88
C ASN A 183 -16.11 20.98 -9.24
N GLY A 184 -17.44 20.94 -9.29
CA GLY A 184 -18.30 21.92 -8.64
C GLY A 184 -18.16 21.96 -7.12
N ARG A 185 -17.59 20.92 -6.50
CA ARG A 185 -17.31 20.91 -5.06
C ARG A 185 -16.04 21.68 -4.68
N GLY A 186 -15.21 22.08 -5.65
CA GLY A 186 -14.02 22.87 -5.43
C GLY A 186 -12.97 22.19 -4.54
N ILE A 187 -12.77 20.88 -4.69
CA ILE A 187 -11.81 20.12 -3.88
C ILE A 187 -10.38 20.60 -4.18
N PRO A 188 -9.66 21.18 -3.20
CA PRO A 188 -8.33 21.72 -3.46
C PRO A 188 -7.36 20.66 -3.98
N GLY A 189 -6.62 20.99 -5.05
CA GLY A 189 -5.60 20.10 -5.62
C GLY A 189 -6.15 18.95 -6.47
N ALA A 190 -7.47 18.85 -6.68
CA ALA A 190 -8.10 17.82 -7.49
C ALA A 190 -8.85 18.42 -8.68
N VAL A 191 -8.64 17.87 -9.86
CA VAL A 191 -9.41 18.14 -11.08
C VAL A 191 -9.91 16.84 -11.66
N PHE A 192 -11.21 16.76 -11.88
CA PHE A 192 -11.87 15.58 -12.43
C PHE A 192 -12.19 15.81 -13.90
N ARG A 193 -11.87 14.86 -14.74
CA ARG A 193 -12.28 14.88 -16.13
C ARG A 193 -13.05 13.62 -16.49
N PRO A 194 -14.03 13.69 -17.37
CA PRO A 194 -14.72 12.51 -17.85
C PRO A 194 -13.76 11.59 -18.60
N ALA A 195 -13.93 10.29 -18.42
CA ALA A 195 -13.19 9.26 -19.12
C ALA A 195 -14.07 8.04 -19.34
N HIS A 196 -13.86 7.36 -20.45
CA HIS A 196 -14.52 6.10 -20.77
C HIS A 196 -13.45 5.03 -20.95
N PHE A 197 -13.63 3.88 -20.30
CA PHE A 197 -12.64 2.82 -20.34
C PHE A 197 -13.29 1.44 -20.20
N ILE A 198 -12.62 0.44 -20.74
CA ILE A 198 -12.98 -0.96 -20.57
C ILE A 198 -11.83 -1.61 -19.79
N PRO A 199 -12.03 -1.96 -18.51
CA PRO A 199 -10.98 -2.65 -17.76
C PRO A 199 -10.79 -4.06 -18.31
N ARG A 200 -9.55 -4.45 -18.61
CA ARG A 200 -9.20 -5.80 -19.04
C ARG A 200 -8.92 -6.69 -17.83
N ILE A 201 -9.44 -7.91 -17.88
CA ILE A 201 -9.09 -8.97 -16.96
C ILE A 201 -7.99 -9.79 -17.61
N ASP A 202 -6.73 -9.48 -17.32
CA ASP A 202 -5.65 -10.40 -17.64
C ASP A 202 -5.44 -11.36 -16.45
N ALA A 203 -4.83 -12.51 -16.71
CA ALA A 203 -4.67 -13.62 -15.75
C ALA A 203 -3.96 -13.28 -14.43
N GLY A 204 -3.58 -12.04 -14.20
CA GLY A 204 -3.00 -11.53 -12.96
C GLY A 204 -3.80 -10.43 -12.29
N SER A 205 -4.93 -9.99 -12.87
CA SER A 205 -5.84 -9.04 -12.21
C SER A 205 -6.94 -9.83 -11.51
N PRO A 206 -6.91 -9.99 -10.20
CA PRO A 206 -8.01 -10.64 -9.53
C PRO A 206 -9.25 -9.78 -9.76
N ASN A 207 -10.24 -10.35 -10.44
CA ASN A 207 -11.61 -9.86 -10.31
C ASN A 207 -12.14 -10.40 -8.96
N PRO A 208 -12.00 -9.66 -7.87
CA PRO A 208 -12.34 -10.22 -6.58
C PRO A 208 -13.84 -10.22 -6.38
N ARG A 209 -14.70 -10.57 -7.32
CA ARG A 209 -16.14 -10.77 -7.03
C ARG A 209 -17.07 -10.64 -8.20
N GLY A 210 -16.74 -11.21 -9.35
CA GLY A 210 -17.70 -11.31 -10.44
C GLY A 210 -18.19 -9.94 -10.96
N LYS A 211 -17.39 -8.87 -10.78
CA LYS A 211 -17.66 -7.61 -11.44
C LYS A 211 -17.64 -7.87 -12.95
N PRO A 212 -18.64 -7.45 -13.72
CA PRO A 212 -18.60 -7.54 -15.16
C PRO A 212 -17.55 -6.55 -15.70
N LEU A 213 -16.27 -6.94 -15.62
CA LEU A 213 -15.14 -6.10 -16.02
C LEU A 213 -15.03 -5.93 -17.54
N ASN A 214 -15.97 -6.49 -18.32
CA ASN A 214 -16.02 -6.38 -19.78
C ASN A 214 -17.00 -5.30 -20.25
N GLN A 215 -17.61 -4.55 -19.36
CA GLN A 215 -18.52 -3.47 -19.69
C GLN A 215 -17.76 -2.14 -19.65
N MET A 216 -18.08 -1.27 -20.60
CA MET A 216 -17.56 0.09 -20.65
C MET A 216 -17.98 0.86 -19.39
N CYS A 217 -17.02 1.46 -18.73
CA CYS A 217 -17.22 2.31 -17.54
C CYS A 217 -17.05 3.77 -17.92
#